data_cc1685edaa242256c61c1d960535feb2
#
_entry.id   cc1685edaa242256c61c1d960535feb2
#
_cell.length_a   1.000
_cell.length_b   1.000
_cell.length_c   1.000
_cell.angle_alpha   90.00
_cell.angle_beta   90.00
_cell.angle_gamma   90.00
#
_symmetry.space_group_name_H-M   'P 1'
#
loop_
_entity.id
_entity.type
_entity.pdbx_description
1 polymer ?
#
loop_
_entity_poly.entity_id
_entity_poly.type
_entity_poly.pdbx_seq_one_letter_code
_entity_poly.pdbx_strand_id
1 'polypeptide(L)'
;MEEKQRLHPDAKTGLTSQQVASQKEKGLKNEATEKISKSTGQIIKDNVCTLFNLFNLIIAIALACVGAFSNLLFIVIIIANVLIAIIQELRAKKLVDSLSLLSVPHAKVIRDGKEREVPVEDLVLDDVICLYAGQQICSDAIILEGEAEVNESLLTGESDPINKVPGDQVLSGSFVISGKCYAKVEHVGNDNYATHIAHEAKKMKQVHSELVTSMRKVTRFTGFLIIPLGIVLFLEAFFLRGGDPTTSVVSTAAGLLGMLPKGLVLLISISLAVGVGRLAKRKVLVQELYSLETLAHVDVLCLDKTGTITEGNMKVETVYPLRREDDIAWFDDVMGSFLHYTDDNNATFQAIKGYYQECKRYAPVQKIPFSSQRKWSAMTFEQFGTLVLGAPERLTKSQLPEEIQQEIQNGNRVILVGMTKDNITADGPLTGVVPLKAIVITDPIRENAKATFDYFKREGVAIKVISGDNPATVAAIAKKAGLEGAENYIDMSTIQTKEELVKAANRYSVFGRVSPQQKKMLVEALQKHGHKVAMTGDGVNDILALREADCSIAIAEGSDAARQVSQLVLLDSDFSSLPKVLAEGRRVVNNITRVAGVFFVKTIYSVLLSIICICTNQPFPFLSIQI
;
A
#
# COMPACT_ATOMS: atom_id res chain seq x y z
N MET A 1 -36.15 16.59 -0.74
CA MET A 1 -35.41 15.37 -0.34
C MET A 1 -36.43 14.52 0.42
N GLU A 2 -36.84 13.39 -0.15
CA GLU A 2 -37.67 12.44 0.59
C GLU A 2 -36.86 11.97 1.81
N GLU A 3 -37.47 12.03 3.00
CA GLU A 3 -36.89 11.48 4.23
C GLU A 3 -36.59 10.00 3.98
N LYS A 4 -35.30 9.65 3.91
CA LYS A 4 -34.87 8.24 3.79
C LYS A 4 -35.43 7.49 5.00
N GLN A 5 -36.39 6.59 4.81
CA GLN A 5 -36.94 5.79 5.88
C GLN A 5 -35.85 4.91 6.49
N ARG A 6 -35.39 5.29 7.69
CA ARG A 6 -34.30 4.61 8.41
C ARG A 6 -34.81 3.36 9.09
N LEU A 7 -33.99 2.30 9.00
CA LEU A 7 -34.24 1.05 9.72
C LEU A 7 -33.41 1.04 11.02
N HIS A 8 -33.92 0.37 12.03
CA HIS A 8 -33.28 0.24 13.34
C HIS A 8 -33.02 -1.24 13.66
N PRO A 9 -32.02 -1.86 13.00
CA PRO A 9 -31.66 -3.24 13.24
C PRO A 9 -31.07 -3.42 14.63
N ASP A 10 -31.31 -4.57 15.23
CA ASP A 10 -30.61 -5.02 16.43
C ASP A 10 -29.21 -5.54 16.08
N ALA A 11 -28.22 -5.33 16.97
CA ALA A 11 -26.82 -5.70 16.74
C ALA A 11 -26.63 -7.21 16.48
N LYS A 12 -27.50 -8.07 17.03
CA LYS A 12 -27.38 -9.54 16.91
C LYS A 12 -28.12 -10.11 15.72
N THR A 13 -29.21 -9.47 15.26
CA THR A 13 -30.02 -9.98 14.15
C THR A 13 -29.70 -9.31 12.83
N GLY A 14 -29.30 -8.02 12.85
CA GLY A 14 -29.04 -7.23 11.67
C GLY A 14 -30.24 -7.07 10.75
N LEU A 15 -30.01 -6.71 9.49
CA LEU A 15 -31.08 -6.61 8.48
C LEU A 15 -31.46 -7.98 7.93
N THR A 16 -32.75 -8.15 7.58
CA THR A 16 -33.22 -9.33 6.84
C THR A 16 -32.82 -9.23 5.37
N SER A 17 -32.69 -10.38 4.69
CA SER A 17 -32.38 -10.44 3.25
C SER A 17 -33.37 -9.63 2.40
N GLN A 18 -34.64 -9.55 2.81
CA GLN A 18 -35.67 -8.76 2.13
C GLN A 18 -35.45 -7.25 2.29
N GLN A 19 -35.06 -6.80 3.51
CA GLN A 19 -34.71 -5.40 3.77
C GLN A 19 -33.48 -4.98 2.97
N VAL A 20 -32.43 -5.84 2.91
CA VAL A 20 -31.23 -5.61 2.10
C VAL A 20 -31.58 -5.45 0.62
N ALA A 21 -32.43 -6.31 0.06
CA ALA A 21 -32.90 -6.21 -1.32
C ALA A 21 -33.62 -4.88 -1.57
N SER A 22 -34.52 -4.48 -0.68
CA SER A 22 -35.22 -3.19 -0.77
C SER A 22 -34.28 -1.99 -0.71
N GLN A 23 -33.23 -2.01 0.14
CA GLN A 23 -32.25 -0.92 0.21
C GLN A 23 -31.41 -0.86 -1.08
N LYS A 24 -31.04 -2.02 -1.67
CA LYS A 24 -30.34 -2.08 -2.97
C LYS A 24 -31.19 -1.52 -4.11
N GLU A 25 -32.48 -1.84 -4.17
CA GLU A 25 -33.41 -1.29 -5.18
C GLU A 25 -33.60 0.23 -5.06
N LYS A 26 -33.54 0.78 -3.85
CA LYS A 26 -33.58 2.23 -3.58
C LYS A 26 -32.24 2.92 -3.93
N GLY A 27 -31.20 2.20 -4.36
CA GLY A 27 -29.87 2.75 -4.63
C GLY A 27 -29.09 3.14 -3.39
N LEU A 28 -29.50 2.68 -2.18
CA LEU A 28 -28.85 2.97 -0.90
C LEU A 28 -27.76 1.95 -0.60
N LYS A 29 -26.81 1.83 -1.52
CA LYS A 29 -25.72 0.86 -1.57
C LYS A 29 -24.38 1.61 -1.59
N ASN A 30 -23.34 1.01 -1.02
CA ASN A 30 -22.00 1.61 -0.90
C ASN A 30 -21.20 1.50 -2.20
N GLU A 31 -21.77 1.97 -3.31
CA GLU A 31 -21.06 1.96 -4.60
C GLU A 31 -19.99 3.05 -4.65
N ALA A 32 -18.75 2.66 -4.93
CA ALA A 32 -17.68 3.60 -5.24
C ALA A 32 -17.96 4.25 -6.62
N THR A 33 -18.09 5.56 -6.64
CA THR A 33 -18.42 6.32 -7.87
C THR A 33 -17.23 6.43 -8.83
N GLU A 34 -16.03 6.11 -8.43
CA GLU A 34 -14.82 6.20 -9.27
C GLU A 34 -14.14 4.84 -9.42
N LYS A 35 -14.20 4.30 -10.63
CA LYS A 35 -13.34 3.19 -11.03
C LYS A 35 -11.89 3.69 -11.13
N ILE A 36 -10.97 3.03 -10.44
CA ILE A 36 -9.53 3.34 -10.42
C ILE A 36 -8.92 3.22 -11.83
N SER A 37 -9.52 2.43 -12.72
CA SER A 37 -9.02 2.21 -14.08
C SER A 37 -9.67 3.15 -15.10
N LYS A 38 -8.87 3.62 -16.09
CA LYS A 38 -9.36 4.44 -17.21
C LYS A 38 -10.55 3.77 -17.89
N SER A 39 -11.56 4.55 -18.27
CA SER A 39 -12.68 4.03 -19.07
C SER A 39 -12.21 3.60 -20.46
N THR A 40 -12.90 2.65 -21.08
CA THR A 40 -12.61 2.23 -22.47
C THR A 40 -12.62 3.40 -23.44
N GLY A 41 -13.59 4.32 -23.27
CA GLY A 41 -13.67 5.54 -24.09
C GLY A 41 -12.47 6.46 -23.92
N GLN A 42 -11.95 6.58 -22.68
CA GLN A 42 -10.76 7.37 -22.40
C GLN A 42 -9.50 6.76 -23.00
N ILE A 43 -9.35 5.42 -22.96
CA ILE A 43 -8.25 4.70 -23.62
C ILE A 43 -8.27 4.98 -25.13
N ILE A 44 -9.41 4.87 -25.77
CA ILE A 44 -9.55 5.16 -27.21
C ILE A 44 -9.17 6.62 -27.49
N LYS A 45 -9.71 7.56 -26.72
CA LYS A 45 -9.43 8.99 -26.88
C LYS A 45 -7.93 9.30 -26.71
N ASP A 46 -7.31 8.76 -25.67
CA ASP A 46 -5.90 9.00 -25.35
C ASP A 46 -4.95 8.45 -26.44
N ASN A 47 -5.34 7.37 -27.14
CA ASN A 47 -4.55 6.79 -28.22
C ASN A 47 -4.82 7.44 -29.60
N VAL A 48 -6.03 7.92 -29.83
CA VAL A 48 -6.42 8.55 -31.11
C VAL A 48 -6.06 10.04 -31.09
N CYS A 49 -6.42 10.77 -30.02
CA CYS A 49 -6.26 12.24 -29.95
C CYS A 49 -4.89 12.62 -29.40
N THR A 50 -3.81 12.19 -30.04
CA THR A 50 -2.44 12.59 -29.70
C THR A 50 -1.95 13.73 -30.60
N LEU A 51 -1.05 14.57 -30.07
CA LEU A 51 -0.37 15.60 -30.89
C LEU A 51 0.33 14.98 -32.11
N PHE A 52 0.86 13.79 -31.93
CA PHE A 52 1.48 12.98 -32.97
C PHE A 52 0.49 12.64 -34.11
N ASN A 53 -0.69 12.14 -33.80
CA ASN A 53 -1.70 11.78 -34.78
C ASN A 53 -2.25 13.05 -35.49
N LEU A 54 -2.32 14.17 -34.76
CA LEU A 54 -2.67 15.46 -35.36
C LEU A 54 -1.66 15.88 -36.43
N PHE A 55 -0.35 15.81 -36.16
CA PHE A 55 0.66 16.11 -37.16
C PHE A 55 0.59 15.17 -38.38
N ASN A 56 0.41 13.85 -38.12
CA ASN A 56 0.24 12.92 -39.24
C ASN A 56 -1.00 13.22 -40.09
N LEU A 57 -2.09 13.63 -39.45
CA LEU A 57 -3.31 14.02 -40.16
C LEU A 57 -3.07 15.28 -41.04
N ILE A 58 -2.37 16.28 -40.51
CA ILE A 58 -2.01 17.49 -41.27
C ILE A 58 -1.13 17.12 -42.47
N ILE A 59 -0.12 16.28 -42.28
CA ILE A 59 0.76 15.79 -43.35
C ILE A 59 -0.06 15.02 -44.40
N ALA A 60 -0.99 14.17 -43.97
CA ALA A 60 -1.85 13.41 -44.87
C ALA A 60 -2.76 14.29 -45.71
N ILE A 61 -3.37 15.32 -45.10
CA ILE A 61 -4.18 16.30 -45.79
C ILE A 61 -3.34 17.06 -46.83
N ALA A 62 -2.13 17.52 -46.46
CA ALA A 62 -1.22 18.21 -47.37
C ALA A 62 -0.84 17.34 -48.57
N LEU A 63 -0.52 16.06 -48.38
CA LEU A 63 -0.23 15.11 -49.45
C LEU A 63 -1.44 14.82 -50.33
N ALA A 64 -2.64 14.73 -49.75
CA ALA A 64 -3.88 14.56 -50.52
C ALA A 64 -4.22 15.79 -51.38
N CYS A 65 -4.04 17.00 -50.86
CA CYS A 65 -4.27 18.26 -51.60
C CYS A 65 -3.37 18.39 -52.83
N VAL A 66 -2.16 17.85 -52.81
CA VAL A 66 -1.25 17.85 -53.97
C VAL A 66 -1.37 16.60 -54.85
N GLY A 67 -2.34 15.71 -54.58
CA GLY A 67 -2.59 14.50 -55.38
C GLY A 67 -1.56 13.36 -55.16
N ALA A 68 -0.69 13.45 -54.15
CA ALA A 68 0.37 12.49 -53.90
C ALA A 68 -0.12 11.24 -53.13
N PHE A 69 -1.17 10.57 -53.61
CA PHE A 69 -1.86 9.48 -52.95
C PHE A 69 -0.98 8.25 -52.67
N SER A 70 0.01 7.96 -53.50
CA SER A 70 0.98 6.88 -53.26
C SER A 70 1.78 7.03 -51.95
N ASN A 71 1.96 8.26 -51.49
CA ASN A 71 2.67 8.59 -50.28
C ASN A 71 1.78 8.52 -49.02
N LEU A 72 0.47 8.23 -49.15
CA LEU A 72 -0.45 8.08 -48.00
C LEU A 72 -0.41 6.70 -47.36
N LEU A 73 0.39 5.75 -47.87
CA LEU A 73 0.46 4.39 -47.34
C LEU A 73 0.89 4.35 -45.85
N PHE A 74 1.64 5.37 -45.39
CA PHE A 74 1.99 5.49 -43.97
C PHE A 74 0.76 5.62 -43.04
N ILE A 75 -0.40 6.11 -43.53
CA ILE A 75 -1.64 6.23 -42.76
C ILE A 75 -2.12 4.83 -42.32
N VAL A 76 -2.04 3.85 -43.23
CA VAL A 76 -2.41 2.46 -42.92
C VAL A 76 -1.57 1.94 -41.76
N ILE A 77 -0.28 2.23 -41.74
CA ILE A 77 0.64 1.84 -40.67
C ILE A 77 0.26 2.57 -39.36
N ILE A 78 -0.10 3.85 -39.43
CA ILE A 78 -0.53 4.60 -38.25
C ILE A 78 -1.83 4.04 -37.67
N ILE A 79 -2.82 3.78 -38.52
CA ILE A 79 -4.09 3.17 -38.10
C ILE A 79 -3.85 1.83 -37.46
N ALA A 80 -3.02 0.96 -38.07
CA ALA A 80 -2.65 -0.33 -37.51
C ALA A 80 -1.97 -0.17 -36.13
N ASN A 81 -1.02 0.77 -35.99
CA ASN A 81 -0.35 1.05 -34.72
C ASN A 81 -1.33 1.54 -33.65
N VAL A 82 -2.27 2.43 -33.98
CA VAL A 82 -3.31 2.92 -33.07
C VAL A 82 -4.23 1.77 -32.63
N LEU A 83 -4.65 0.92 -33.55
CA LEU A 83 -5.47 -0.26 -33.23
C LEU A 83 -4.72 -1.24 -32.32
N ILE A 84 -3.45 -1.53 -32.63
CA ILE A 84 -2.61 -2.39 -31.79
C ILE A 84 -2.46 -1.77 -30.39
N ALA A 85 -2.24 -0.45 -30.31
CA ALA A 85 -2.13 0.27 -29.05
C ALA A 85 -3.40 0.13 -28.21
N ILE A 86 -4.56 0.39 -28.80
CA ILE A 86 -5.85 0.26 -28.12
C ILE A 86 -6.09 -1.18 -27.64
N ILE A 87 -5.87 -2.18 -28.51
CA ILE A 87 -6.06 -3.59 -28.15
C ILE A 87 -5.14 -3.98 -26.98
N GLN A 88 -3.88 -3.55 -27.01
CA GLN A 88 -2.91 -3.88 -25.98
C GLN A 88 -3.24 -3.19 -24.65
N GLU A 89 -3.63 -1.91 -24.67
CA GLU A 89 -4.02 -1.18 -23.46
C GLU A 89 -5.33 -1.76 -22.87
N LEU A 90 -6.27 -2.19 -23.70
CA LEU A 90 -7.47 -2.90 -23.23
C LEU A 90 -7.15 -4.26 -22.61
N ARG A 91 -6.20 -5.02 -23.20
CA ARG A 91 -5.72 -6.27 -22.61
C ARG A 91 -5.00 -6.04 -21.28
N ALA A 92 -4.14 -5.02 -21.21
CA ALA A 92 -3.47 -4.63 -19.99
C ALA A 92 -4.47 -4.22 -18.90
N LYS A 93 -5.47 -3.39 -19.26
CA LYS A 93 -6.57 -3.03 -18.37
C LYS A 93 -7.31 -4.28 -17.85
N LYS A 94 -7.72 -5.19 -18.74
CA LYS A 94 -8.42 -6.42 -18.34
C LYS A 94 -7.59 -7.27 -17.37
N LEU A 95 -6.26 -7.31 -17.56
CA LEU A 95 -5.37 -8.02 -16.65
C LEU A 95 -5.33 -7.34 -15.27
N VAL A 96 -5.16 -6.03 -15.21
CA VAL A 96 -5.18 -5.25 -13.97
C VAL A 96 -6.53 -5.37 -13.27
N ASP A 97 -7.64 -5.20 -14.00
CA ASP A 97 -9.00 -5.33 -13.45
C ASP A 97 -9.24 -6.77 -12.89
N SER A 98 -8.73 -7.82 -13.55
CA SER A 98 -8.87 -9.21 -13.04
C SER A 98 -8.03 -9.48 -11.79
N LEU A 99 -6.91 -8.78 -11.62
CA LEU A 99 -6.06 -8.89 -10.44
C LEU A 99 -6.62 -8.06 -9.27
N SER A 100 -7.22 -6.91 -9.56
CA SER A 100 -7.86 -6.08 -8.54
C SER A 100 -9.09 -6.76 -7.91
N LEU A 101 -9.76 -7.65 -8.63
CA LEU A 101 -10.84 -8.49 -8.07
C LEU A 101 -10.37 -9.41 -6.95
N LEU A 102 -9.09 -9.77 -6.89
CA LEU A 102 -8.52 -10.55 -5.79
C LEU A 102 -8.29 -9.71 -4.52
N SER A 103 -8.40 -8.39 -4.62
CA SER A 103 -8.18 -7.43 -3.53
C SER A 103 -9.44 -6.62 -3.22
N VAL A 104 -10.63 -7.07 -3.62
CA VAL A 104 -11.88 -6.40 -3.24
C VAL A 104 -12.00 -6.41 -1.73
N PRO A 105 -12.06 -5.26 -1.07
CA PRO A 105 -12.24 -5.21 0.37
C PRO A 105 -13.60 -5.80 0.74
N HIS A 106 -13.61 -6.63 1.78
CA HIS A 106 -14.81 -7.27 2.31
C HIS A 106 -15.13 -6.70 3.69
N ALA A 107 -16.41 -6.60 3.99
CA ALA A 107 -16.92 -6.23 5.31
C ALA A 107 -17.67 -7.41 5.91
N LYS A 108 -17.50 -7.61 7.22
CA LYS A 108 -18.32 -8.56 7.96
C LYS A 108 -19.60 -7.86 8.42
N VAL A 109 -20.73 -8.44 8.08
CA VAL A 109 -22.05 -7.90 8.39
C VAL A 109 -22.89 -8.95 9.12
N ILE A 110 -23.81 -8.48 9.94
CA ILE A 110 -24.84 -9.32 10.54
C ILE A 110 -26.11 -9.18 9.69
N ARG A 111 -26.50 -10.27 9.06
CA ARG A 111 -27.76 -10.34 8.29
C ARG A 111 -28.48 -11.66 8.58
N ASP A 112 -29.81 -11.60 8.79
CA ASP A 112 -30.64 -12.75 9.17
C ASP A 112 -30.10 -13.47 10.43
N GLY A 113 -29.53 -12.73 11.39
CA GLY A 113 -28.92 -13.27 12.61
C GLY A 113 -27.63 -14.06 12.41
N LYS A 114 -26.97 -13.93 11.25
CA LYS A 114 -25.72 -14.62 10.95
C LYS A 114 -24.67 -13.62 10.48
N GLU A 115 -23.42 -13.82 10.95
CA GLU A 115 -22.27 -13.11 10.43
C GLU A 115 -21.96 -13.61 9.01
N ARG A 116 -21.84 -12.67 8.06
CA ARG A 116 -21.53 -12.94 6.65
C ARG A 116 -20.46 -11.95 6.17
N GLU A 117 -19.61 -12.41 5.32
CA GLU A 117 -18.63 -11.57 4.64
C GLU A 117 -19.20 -11.14 3.28
N VAL A 118 -19.23 -9.83 3.04
CA VAL A 118 -19.76 -9.25 1.81
C VAL A 118 -18.76 -8.25 1.23
N PRO A 119 -18.70 -8.09 -0.11
CA PRO A 119 -17.93 -7.00 -0.71
C PRO A 119 -18.38 -5.65 -0.14
N VAL A 120 -17.44 -4.73 0.10
CA VAL A 120 -17.76 -3.40 0.65
C VAL A 120 -18.75 -2.65 -0.25
N GLU A 121 -18.73 -2.88 -1.55
CA GLU A 121 -19.69 -2.32 -2.52
C GLU A 121 -21.13 -2.83 -2.30
N ASP A 122 -21.29 -3.97 -1.63
CA ASP A 122 -22.60 -4.59 -1.34
C ASP A 122 -23.18 -4.22 0.02
N LEU A 123 -22.48 -3.37 0.80
CA LEU A 123 -23.03 -2.77 2.00
C LEU A 123 -24.21 -1.86 1.64
N VAL A 124 -25.23 -1.88 2.47
CA VAL A 124 -26.40 -1.01 2.33
C VAL A 124 -26.58 -0.13 3.55
N LEU A 125 -27.33 0.94 3.39
CA LEU A 125 -27.69 1.83 4.49
C LEU A 125 -28.40 1.03 5.60
N ASP A 126 -28.06 1.32 6.86
CA ASP A 126 -28.54 0.63 8.06
C ASP A 126 -28.07 -0.83 8.25
N ASP A 127 -27.11 -1.34 7.42
CA ASP A 127 -26.46 -2.62 7.70
C ASP A 127 -25.76 -2.60 9.07
N VAL A 128 -25.68 -3.75 9.73
CA VAL A 128 -24.87 -3.91 10.94
C VAL A 128 -23.54 -4.53 10.56
N ILE A 129 -22.46 -3.75 10.70
CA ILE A 129 -21.09 -4.21 10.45
C ILE A 129 -20.43 -4.67 11.74
N CYS A 130 -19.62 -5.72 11.66
CA CYS A 130 -18.79 -6.21 12.75
C CYS A 130 -17.36 -5.71 12.53
N LEU A 131 -16.86 -4.88 13.44
CA LEU A 131 -15.54 -4.27 13.40
C LEU A 131 -14.64 -4.90 14.45
N TYR A 132 -13.39 -5.24 14.08
CA TYR A 132 -12.38 -5.80 14.97
C TYR A 132 -10.97 -5.32 14.58
N ALA A 133 -10.02 -5.54 15.46
CA ALA A 133 -8.65 -5.08 15.29
C ALA A 133 -8.05 -5.40 13.91
N GLY A 134 -7.41 -4.42 13.28
CA GLY A 134 -6.77 -4.52 11.96
C GLY A 134 -7.70 -4.20 10.78
N GLN A 135 -9.01 -4.03 11.01
CA GLN A 135 -9.96 -3.70 9.94
C GLN A 135 -10.04 -2.21 9.66
N GLN A 136 -10.26 -1.88 8.39
CA GLN A 136 -10.68 -0.56 7.98
C GLN A 136 -12.20 -0.42 8.11
N ILE A 137 -12.64 0.74 8.59
CA ILE A 137 -14.05 1.12 8.64
C ILE A 137 -14.47 1.53 7.22
N CYS A 138 -15.35 0.72 6.62
CA CYS A 138 -15.73 0.83 5.21
C CYS A 138 -16.77 1.90 4.93
N SER A 139 -17.57 2.25 5.92
CA SER A 139 -18.65 3.25 5.85
C SER A 139 -18.79 3.93 7.19
N ASP A 140 -19.25 5.17 7.20
CA ASP A 140 -19.57 5.87 8.44
C ASP A 140 -20.68 5.10 9.16
N ALA A 141 -20.48 4.83 10.44
CA ALA A 141 -21.38 4.02 11.23
C ALA A 141 -21.48 4.51 12.69
N ILE A 142 -22.52 4.08 13.40
CA ILE A 142 -22.71 4.34 14.83
C ILE A 142 -22.58 3.01 15.58
N ILE A 143 -21.78 2.98 16.63
CA ILE A 143 -21.59 1.79 17.46
C ILE A 143 -22.90 1.47 18.20
N LEU A 144 -23.38 0.23 18.08
CA LEU A 144 -24.54 -0.28 18.77
C LEU A 144 -24.15 -1.06 20.04
N GLU A 145 -23.10 -1.90 19.95
CA GLU A 145 -22.66 -2.77 21.05
C GLU A 145 -21.14 -3.00 20.95
N GLY A 146 -20.46 -3.09 22.10
CA GLY A 146 -19.01 -3.31 22.18
C GLY A 146 -18.21 -2.02 22.22
N GLU A 147 -16.88 -2.14 22.29
CA GLU A 147 -15.94 -1.02 22.35
C GLU A 147 -14.79 -1.27 21.38
N ALA A 148 -14.24 -0.20 20.80
CA ALA A 148 -13.07 -0.29 19.92
C ALA A 148 -12.20 0.95 20.04
N GLU A 149 -10.87 0.76 20.04
CA GLU A 149 -9.90 1.84 19.82
C GLU A 149 -9.75 2.05 18.31
N VAL A 150 -9.99 3.27 17.85
CA VAL A 150 -10.00 3.64 16.42
C VAL A 150 -8.90 4.67 16.16
N ASN A 151 -8.16 4.46 15.08
CA ASN A 151 -7.20 5.42 14.56
C ASN A 151 -7.84 6.22 13.43
N GLU A 152 -8.00 7.51 13.64
CA GLU A 152 -8.57 8.46 12.68
C GLU A 152 -7.49 9.31 11.98
N SER A 153 -6.20 8.97 12.11
CA SER A 153 -5.08 9.79 11.65
C SER A 153 -5.08 10.09 10.15
N LEU A 154 -5.68 9.22 9.34
CA LEU A 154 -5.81 9.46 7.90
C LEU A 154 -6.81 10.57 7.57
N LEU A 155 -7.73 10.85 8.48
CA LEU A 155 -8.80 11.83 8.31
C LEU A 155 -8.45 13.14 9.04
N THR A 156 -7.98 13.03 10.28
CA THR A 156 -7.74 14.17 11.17
C THR A 156 -6.27 14.60 11.20
N GLY A 157 -5.35 13.73 10.83
CA GLY A 157 -3.90 13.92 10.98
C GLY A 157 -3.37 13.62 12.40
N GLU A 158 -4.24 13.34 13.37
CA GLU A 158 -3.87 13.02 14.75
C GLU A 158 -3.69 11.51 14.91
N SER A 159 -2.56 11.10 15.49
CA SER A 159 -2.16 9.69 15.56
C SER A 159 -2.64 8.96 16.81
N ASP A 160 -3.19 9.69 17.79
CA ASP A 160 -3.61 9.10 19.06
C ASP A 160 -4.91 8.30 18.86
N PRO A 161 -4.94 7.04 19.35
CA PRO A 161 -6.15 6.23 19.28
C PRO A 161 -7.29 6.84 20.09
N ILE A 162 -8.49 6.81 19.53
CA ILE A 162 -9.70 7.29 20.19
C ILE A 162 -10.52 6.07 20.61
N ASN A 163 -10.86 5.99 21.90
CA ASN A 163 -11.78 4.95 22.38
C ASN A 163 -13.21 5.33 21.99
N LYS A 164 -13.90 4.43 21.31
CA LYS A 164 -15.28 4.56 20.83
C LYS A 164 -16.17 3.56 21.55
N VAL A 165 -17.28 4.06 22.09
CA VAL A 165 -18.26 3.31 22.88
C VAL A 165 -19.65 3.34 22.22
N PRO A 166 -20.63 2.56 22.66
CA PRO A 166 -21.99 2.58 22.10
C PRO A 166 -22.58 3.99 22.04
N GLY A 167 -23.08 4.37 20.85
CA GLY A 167 -23.57 5.70 20.53
C GLY A 167 -22.56 6.60 19.82
N ASP A 168 -21.28 6.26 19.84
CA ASP A 168 -20.24 7.03 19.14
C ASP A 168 -20.25 6.74 17.64
N GLN A 169 -19.90 7.76 16.87
CA GLN A 169 -19.70 7.63 15.43
C GLN A 169 -18.29 7.16 15.14
N VAL A 170 -18.18 6.22 14.20
CA VAL A 170 -16.94 5.77 13.56
C VAL A 170 -16.97 6.17 12.10
N LEU A 171 -15.84 6.69 11.61
CA LEU A 171 -15.74 7.31 10.28
C LEU A 171 -15.12 6.36 9.27
N SER A 172 -15.67 6.33 8.07
CA SER A 172 -15.10 5.61 6.93
C SER A 172 -13.66 6.06 6.68
N GLY A 173 -12.78 5.12 6.34
CA GLY A 173 -11.35 5.40 6.16
C GLY A 173 -10.50 5.34 7.42
N SER A 174 -11.10 5.32 8.62
CA SER A 174 -10.42 5.05 9.89
C SER A 174 -10.13 3.56 10.08
N PHE A 175 -9.37 3.20 11.12
CA PHE A 175 -8.95 1.83 11.38
C PHE A 175 -9.15 1.43 12.83
N VAL A 176 -9.62 0.20 13.04
CA VAL A 176 -9.71 -0.39 14.38
C VAL A 176 -8.34 -0.92 14.81
N ILE A 177 -7.81 -0.39 15.92
CA ILE A 177 -6.52 -0.82 16.50
C ILE A 177 -6.72 -1.99 17.45
N SER A 178 -7.73 -1.90 18.33
CA SER A 178 -8.04 -2.93 19.32
C SER A 178 -9.54 -2.95 19.63
N GLY A 179 -9.99 -4.04 20.25
CA GLY A 179 -11.39 -4.25 20.59
C GLY A 179 -12.24 -4.88 19.49
N LYS A 180 -13.53 -5.00 19.77
CA LYS A 180 -14.57 -5.50 18.86
C LYS A 180 -15.87 -4.77 19.11
N CYS A 181 -16.50 -4.28 18.06
CA CYS A 181 -17.83 -3.64 18.17
C CYS A 181 -18.73 -3.98 16.98
N TYR A 182 -20.02 -3.79 17.18
CA TYR A 182 -21.05 -3.87 16.15
C TYR A 182 -21.58 -2.45 15.90
N ALA A 183 -21.54 -2.01 14.65
CA ALA A 183 -21.92 -0.65 14.30
C ALA A 183 -22.93 -0.64 13.14
N LYS A 184 -23.92 0.25 13.21
CA LYS A 184 -24.92 0.45 12.18
C LYS A 184 -24.44 1.48 11.16
N VAL A 185 -24.44 1.12 9.87
CA VAL A 185 -24.05 1.99 8.76
C VAL A 185 -24.97 3.20 8.67
N GLU A 186 -24.41 4.41 8.77
CA GLU A 186 -25.13 5.68 8.68
C GLU A 186 -25.05 6.33 7.31
N HIS A 187 -23.93 6.16 6.59
CA HIS A 187 -23.72 6.70 5.25
C HIS A 187 -23.19 5.62 4.32
N VAL A 188 -23.49 5.73 3.03
CA VAL A 188 -23.01 4.82 1.98
C VAL A 188 -22.59 5.61 0.74
N GLY A 189 -21.64 5.08 -0.01
CA GLY A 189 -21.16 5.66 -1.27
C GLY A 189 -20.57 7.06 -1.09
N ASN A 190 -21.09 8.02 -1.82
CA ASN A 190 -20.60 9.41 -1.81
C ASN A 190 -20.89 10.18 -0.52
N ASP A 191 -21.83 9.72 0.29
CA ASP A 191 -22.20 10.37 1.55
C ASP A 191 -21.20 10.04 2.68
N ASN A 192 -20.28 9.10 2.48
CA ASN A 192 -19.23 8.74 3.44
C ASN A 192 -18.21 9.88 3.63
N TYR A 193 -17.76 10.08 4.86
CA TYR A 193 -16.81 11.11 5.24
C TYR A 193 -15.49 11.00 4.45
N ALA A 194 -14.94 9.79 4.32
CA ALA A 194 -13.73 9.55 3.53
C ALA A 194 -13.91 9.97 2.07
N THR A 195 -15.09 9.76 1.48
CA THR A 195 -15.39 10.14 0.09
C THR A 195 -15.47 11.66 -0.04
N HIS A 196 -16.06 12.36 0.93
CA HIS A 196 -16.06 13.82 0.99
C HIS A 196 -14.66 14.41 1.01
N ILE A 197 -13.80 13.91 1.91
CA ILE A 197 -12.40 14.35 1.99
C ILE A 197 -11.63 14.01 0.72
N ALA A 198 -11.84 12.82 0.13
CA ALA A 198 -11.19 12.43 -1.12
C ALA A 198 -11.59 13.34 -2.30
N HIS A 199 -12.83 13.81 -2.34
CA HIS A 199 -13.27 14.81 -3.32
C HIS A 199 -12.58 16.18 -3.14
N GLU A 200 -12.39 16.63 -1.91
CA GLU A 200 -11.65 17.85 -1.60
C GLU A 200 -10.14 17.67 -1.79
N ALA A 201 -9.62 16.48 -1.46
CA ALA A 201 -8.21 16.11 -1.56
C ALA A 201 -7.80 15.58 -2.95
N LYS A 202 -8.58 15.75 -4.01
CA LYS A 202 -8.28 15.35 -5.41
C LYS A 202 -6.94 15.90 -5.97
N LYS A 203 -6.17 16.58 -5.12
CA LYS A 203 -4.77 16.99 -5.34
C LYS A 203 -3.74 16.04 -4.72
N MET A 204 -4.14 14.85 -4.25
CA MET A 204 -3.19 13.89 -3.69
C MET A 204 -2.20 13.38 -4.74
N LYS A 205 -0.99 13.17 -4.26
CA LYS A 205 0.22 12.72 -4.97
C LYS A 205 -0.10 11.54 -5.91
N GLN A 206 -0.48 11.85 -7.15
CA GLN A 206 -0.55 10.82 -8.19
C GLN A 206 0.88 10.34 -8.44
N VAL A 207 1.11 9.05 -8.42
CA VAL A 207 2.40 8.48 -8.82
C VAL A 207 2.65 8.86 -10.27
N HIS A 208 3.55 9.80 -10.46
CA HIS A 208 3.92 10.28 -11.80
C HIS A 208 5.12 9.48 -12.28
N SER A 209 4.95 8.75 -13.37
CA SER A 209 6.08 8.14 -14.06
C SER A 209 7.09 9.21 -14.50
N GLU A 210 8.31 9.12 -13.99
CA GLU A 210 9.42 9.99 -14.42
C GLU A 210 9.78 9.73 -15.88
N LEU A 211 9.71 8.46 -16.31
CA LEU A 211 9.91 8.05 -17.70
C LEU A 211 8.87 8.68 -18.63
N VAL A 212 7.58 8.54 -18.30
CA VAL A 212 6.50 9.13 -19.09
C VAL A 212 6.62 10.66 -19.13
N THR A 213 6.97 11.27 -17.98
CA THR A 213 7.14 12.73 -17.91
C THR A 213 8.33 13.19 -18.77
N SER A 214 9.47 12.50 -18.68
CA SER A 214 10.65 12.78 -19.50
C SER A 214 10.37 12.59 -20.98
N MET A 215 9.65 11.52 -21.35
CA MET A 215 9.24 11.26 -22.72
C MET A 215 8.29 12.33 -23.26
N ARG A 216 7.33 12.77 -22.44
CA ARG A 216 6.44 13.89 -22.81
C ARG A 216 7.20 15.21 -23.02
N LYS A 217 8.22 15.49 -22.17
CA LYS A 217 9.08 16.67 -22.36
C LYS A 217 9.83 16.60 -23.70
N VAL A 218 10.43 15.45 -24.01
CA VAL A 218 11.14 15.26 -25.29
C VAL A 218 10.18 15.35 -26.47
N THR A 219 9.03 14.70 -26.40
CA THR A 219 8.02 14.76 -27.47
C THR A 219 7.51 16.20 -27.70
N ARG A 220 7.32 16.97 -26.63
CA ARG A 220 6.92 18.38 -26.73
C ARG A 220 8.01 19.23 -27.34
N PHE A 221 9.27 19.04 -26.91
CA PHE A 221 10.43 19.74 -27.50
C PHE A 221 10.59 19.42 -28.97
N THR A 222 10.53 18.14 -29.34
CA THR A 222 10.59 17.71 -30.75
C THR A 222 9.44 18.29 -31.56
N GLY A 223 8.22 18.26 -31.00
CA GLY A 223 7.05 18.87 -31.67
C GLY A 223 7.21 20.37 -31.92
N PHE A 224 7.81 21.11 -30.99
CA PHE A 224 8.14 22.52 -31.18
C PHE A 224 9.19 22.73 -32.29
N LEU A 225 10.18 21.86 -32.38
CA LEU A 225 11.24 21.94 -33.39
C LEU A 225 10.75 21.55 -34.78
N ILE A 226 9.82 20.62 -34.89
CA ILE A 226 9.27 20.10 -36.17
C ILE A 226 8.59 21.20 -36.98
N ILE A 227 7.84 22.10 -36.33
CA ILE A 227 7.07 23.15 -37.04
C ILE A 227 7.99 24.10 -37.82
N PRO A 228 8.97 24.79 -37.20
CA PRO A 228 9.84 25.70 -37.95
C PRO A 228 10.69 24.96 -38.99
N LEU A 229 11.18 23.76 -38.64
CA LEU A 229 11.98 22.98 -39.57
C LEU A 229 11.17 22.53 -40.79
N GLY A 230 9.90 22.15 -40.60
CA GLY A 230 9.00 21.81 -41.69
C GLY A 230 8.70 22.98 -42.62
N ILE A 231 8.50 24.18 -42.07
CA ILE A 231 8.32 25.39 -42.84
C ILE A 231 9.57 25.69 -43.69
N VAL A 232 10.76 25.64 -43.06
CA VAL A 232 12.03 25.90 -43.77
C VAL A 232 12.27 24.85 -44.85
N LEU A 233 12.07 23.56 -44.59
CA LEU A 233 12.18 22.50 -45.60
C LEU A 233 11.23 22.70 -46.78
N PHE A 234 9.99 23.10 -46.49
CA PHE A 234 9.03 23.38 -47.55
C PHE A 234 9.43 24.59 -48.39
N LEU A 235 9.80 25.71 -47.76
CA LEU A 235 10.20 26.93 -48.45
C LEU A 235 11.47 26.71 -49.28
N GLU A 236 12.44 25.99 -48.74
CA GLU A 236 13.67 25.63 -49.47
C GLU A 236 13.33 24.75 -50.68
N ALA A 237 12.52 23.69 -50.49
CA ALA A 237 12.11 22.82 -51.60
C ALA A 237 11.33 23.55 -52.70
N PHE A 238 10.48 24.48 -52.31
CA PHE A 238 9.61 25.21 -53.26
C PHE A 238 10.34 26.35 -53.99
N PHE A 239 11.07 27.20 -53.25
CA PHE A 239 11.67 28.41 -53.82
C PHE A 239 13.12 28.20 -54.31
N LEU A 240 13.93 27.40 -53.63
CA LEU A 240 15.36 27.29 -53.98
C LEU A 240 15.63 26.13 -54.92
N ARG A 241 14.88 25.04 -54.84
CA ARG A 241 15.01 23.89 -55.76
C ARG A 241 14.11 23.97 -56.97
N GLY A 242 13.29 25.01 -57.09
CA GLY A 242 12.38 25.18 -58.23
C GLY A 242 11.40 24.02 -58.39
N GLY A 243 11.06 23.33 -57.31
CA GLY A 243 10.19 22.17 -57.28
C GLY A 243 8.73 22.55 -57.47
N ASP A 244 7.96 21.66 -58.07
CA ASP A 244 6.52 21.77 -58.09
C ASP A 244 5.97 21.60 -56.66
N PRO A 245 4.75 22.02 -56.39
CA PRO A 245 4.13 21.89 -55.06
C PRO A 245 4.10 20.44 -54.55
N THR A 246 3.90 19.46 -55.46
CA THR A 246 3.80 18.05 -55.14
C THR A 246 5.11 17.51 -54.58
N THR A 247 6.21 17.75 -55.31
CA THR A 247 7.55 17.31 -54.89
C THR A 247 8.00 17.97 -53.58
N SER A 248 7.70 19.26 -53.42
CA SER A 248 8.03 20.02 -52.21
C SER A 248 7.29 19.49 -50.97
N VAL A 249 5.99 19.22 -51.09
CA VAL A 249 5.19 18.64 -49.98
C VAL A 249 5.63 17.23 -49.68
N VAL A 250 5.91 16.37 -50.66
CA VAL A 250 6.36 14.98 -50.45
C VAL A 250 7.69 14.94 -49.74
N SER A 251 8.68 15.74 -50.15
CA SER A 251 10.01 15.80 -49.53
C SER A 251 9.91 16.30 -48.07
N THR A 252 9.14 17.37 -47.85
CA THR A 252 8.89 17.92 -46.51
C THR A 252 8.20 16.89 -45.60
N ALA A 253 7.15 16.24 -46.12
CA ALA A 253 6.42 15.21 -45.39
C ALA A 253 7.33 14.05 -44.95
N ALA A 254 8.22 13.60 -45.82
CA ALA A 254 9.18 12.55 -45.49
C ALA A 254 10.12 12.98 -44.35
N GLY A 255 10.69 14.19 -44.41
CA GLY A 255 11.53 14.72 -43.34
C GLY A 255 10.78 14.83 -42.01
N LEU A 256 9.56 15.36 -41.99
CA LEU A 256 8.74 15.50 -40.80
C LEU A 256 8.34 14.15 -40.19
N LEU A 257 7.94 13.17 -41.00
CA LEU A 257 7.59 11.82 -40.53
C LEU A 257 8.77 11.12 -39.88
N GLY A 258 9.99 11.39 -40.35
CA GLY A 258 11.23 10.86 -39.73
C GLY A 258 11.52 11.40 -38.33
N MET A 259 11.16 12.66 -38.07
CA MET A 259 11.41 13.32 -36.81
C MET A 259 10.44 12.91 -35.69
N LEU A 260 9.28 12.36 -36.04
CA LEU A 260 8.24 12.04 -35.08
C LEU A 260 8.58 10.74 -34.32
N PRO A 261 8.67 10.77 -32.96
CA PRO A 261 8.91 9.59 -32.14
C PRO A 261 7.64 8.74 -32.00
N LYS A 262 7.45 7.81 -32.95
CA LYS A 262 6.25 6.96 -33.03
C LYS A 262 6.29 5.86 -31.95
N GLY A 263 5.22 5.66 -31.17
CA GLY A 263 5.02 4.46 -30.34
C GLY A 263 5.74 4.43 -29.01
N LEU A 264 6.44 5.49 -28.59
CA LEU A 264 7.24 5.49 -27.36
C LEU A 264 6.37 5.32 -26.09
N VAL A 265 5.25 6.04 -26.00
CA VAL A 265 4.32 5.92 -24.84
C VAL A 265 3.68 4.54 -24.80
N LEU A 266 3.32 4.00 -25.97
CA LEU A 266 2.79 2.64 -26.10
C LEU A 266 3.79 1.60 -25.58
N LEU A 267 5.06 1.72 -25.94
CA LEU A 267 6.11 0.82 -25.47
C LEU A 267 6.21 0.79 -23.95
N ILE A 268 6.14 1.96 -23.29
CA ILE A 268 6.17 2.06 -21.84
C ILE A 268 4.97 1.30 -21.24
N SER A 269 3.76 1.60 -21.73
CA SER A 269 2.54 0.94 -21.23
C SER A 269 2.58 -0.58 -21.39
N ILE A 270 3.05 -1.08 -22.54
CA ILE A 270 3.17 -2.52 -22.80
C ILE A 270 4.23 -3.15 -21.89
N SER A 271 5.40 -2.53 -21.76
CA SER A 271 6.49 -3.05 -20.94
C SER A 271 6.10 -3.15 -19.47
N LEU A 272 5.42 -2.13 -18.96
CA LEU A 272 4.87 -2.13 -17.60
C LEU A 272 3.79 -3.21 -17.44
N ALA A 273 2.84 -3.32 -18.36
CA ALA A 273 1.78 -4.33 -18.31
C ALA A 273 2.33 -5.77 -18.33
N VAL A 274 3.35 -6.04 -19.14
CA VAL A 274 4.04 -7.34 -19.16
C VAL A 274 4.77 -7.59 -17.84
N GLY A 275 5.41 -6.56 -17.27
CA GLY A 275 6.04 -6.63 -15.95
C GLY A 275 5.04 -7.00 -14.86
N VAL A 276 3.90 -6.29 -14.81
CA VAL A 276 2.78 -6.60 -13.88
C VAL A 276 2.31 -8.03 -14.05
N GLY A 277 2.08 -8.49 -15.29
CA GLY A 277 1.66 -9.87 -15.55
C GLY A 277 2.65 -10.92 -15.07
N ARG A 278 3.95 -10.63 -15.10
CA ARG A 278 4.99 -11.53 -14.55
C ARG A 278 5.02 -11.53 -13.03
N LEU A 279 4.85 -10.36 -12.41
CA LEU A 279 4.75 -10.25 -10.95
C LEU A 279 3.51 -10.94 -10.42
N ALA A 280 2.37 -10.82 -11.11
CA ALA A 280 1.15 -11.53 -10.75
C ALA A 280 1.33 -13.06 -10.72
N LYS A 281 2.05 -13.64 -11.70
CA LYS A 281 2.42 -15.07 -11.70
C LYS A 281 3.31 -15.46 -10.51
N ARG A 282 3.97 -14.50 -9.90
CA ARG A 282 4.81 -14.65 -8.70
C ARG A 282 4.08 -14.24 -7.43
N LYS A 283 2.76 -14.22 -7.46
CA LYS A 283 1.91 -13.84 -6.32
C LYS A 283 2.19 -12.43 -5.77
N VAL A 284 2.57 -11.49 -6.62
CA VAL A 284 2.70 -10.08 -6.28
C VAL A 284 1.63 -9.30 -7.02
N LEU A 285 0.70 -8.70 -6.27
CA LEU A 285 -0.32 -7.83 -6.80
C LEU A 285 0.25 -6.42 -6.95
N VAL A 286 0.12 -5.86 -8.13
CA VAL A 286 0.51 -4.48 -8.44
C VAL A 286 -0.76 -3.66 -8.58
N GLN A 287 -1.02 -2.75 -7.66
CA GLN A 287 -2.22 -1.90 -7.66
C GLN A 287 -2.03 -0.67 -8.55
N GLU A 288 -0.82 -0.14 -8.63
CA GLU A 288 -0.47 0.99 -9.49
C GLU A 288 0.60 0.62 -10.51
N LEU A 289 0.30 0.82 -11.79
CA LEU A 289 1.16 0.40 -12.89
C LEU A 289 2.57 1.03 -12.83
N TYR A 290 2.65 2.29 -12.43
CA TYR A 290 3.91 3.04 -12.38
C TYR A 290 4.78 2.75 -11.16
N SER A 291 4.27 2.05 -10.17
CA SER A 291 5.05 1.63 -8.99
C SER A 291 6.24 0.71 -9.34
N LEU A 292 6.12 -0.05 -10.46
CA LEU A 292 7.25 -0.83 -10.99
C LEU A 292 8.45 0.04 -11.40
N GLU A 293 8.18 1.20 -11.96
CA GLU A 293 9.22 2.17 -12.33
C GLU A 293 9.85 2.76 -11.07
N THR A 294 9.03 3.21 -10.13
CA THR A 294 9.50 3.79 -8.87
C THR A 294 10.36 2.79 -8.11
N LEU A 295 9.90 1.54 -8.02
CA LEU A 295 10.64 0.47 -7.38
C LEU A 295 12.03 0.22 -8.00
N ALA A 296 12.17 0.36 -9.31
CA ALA A 296 13.47 0.21 -9.99
C ALA A 296 14.51 1.22 -9.52
N HIS A 297 14.08 2.40 -9.11
CA HIS A 297 14.91 3.51 -8.65
C HIS A 297 15.09 3.55 -7.12
N VAL A 298 14.48 2.64 -6.38
CA VAL A 298 14.63 2.56 -4.92
C VAL A 298 16.08 2.29 -4.55
N ASP A 299 16.61 3.12 -3.65
CA ASP A 299 17.95 3.02 -3.08
C ASP A 299 17.93 2.86 -1.54
N VAL A 300 16.76 3.08 -0.89
CA VAL A 300 16.53 2.81 0.52
C VAL A 300 15.25 1.99 0.70
N LEU A 301 15.37 0.85 1.40
CA LEU A 301 14.25 0.00 1.76
C LEU A 301 14.04 0.06 3.27
N CYS A 302 12.95 0.66 3.70
CA CYS A 302 12.49 0.69 5.07
C CYS A 302 11.61 -0.54 5.34
N LEU A 303 12.00 -1.35 6.30
CA LEU A 303 11.31 -2.59 6.67
C LEU A 303 10.69 -2.44 8.06
N ASP A 304 9.42 -2.77 8.21
CA ASP A 304 8.91 -3.10 9.54
C ASP A 304 9.48 -4.45 9.99
N LYS A 305 9.63 -4.65 11.32
CA LYS A 305 10.19 -5.88 11.87
C LYS A 305 9.20 -7.03 11.74
N THR A 306 8.01 -6.83 12.32
CA THR A 306 6.99 -7.86 12.54
C THR A 306 6.31 -8.21 11.22
N GLY A 307 6.07 -9.49 10.96
CA GLY A 307 5.43 -9.94 9.72
C GLY A 307 6.28 -9.79 8.46
N THR A 308 7.36 -9.00 8.49
CA THR A 308 8.28 -8.76 7.37
C THR A 308 9.58 -9.55 7.52
N ILE A 309 10.45 -9.16 8.47
CA ILE A 309 11.71 -9.86 8.77
C ILE A 309 11.41 -11.16 9.52
N THR A 310 10.40 -11.11 10.37
CA THR A 310 9.86 -12.24 11.11
C THR A 310 8.62 -12.81 10.40
N GLU A 311 8.22 -14.03 10.78
CA GLU A 311 7.05 -14.68 10.17
C GLU A 311 5.72 -14.00 10.53
N GLY A 312 5.69 -13.22 11.64
CA GLY A 312 4.46 -12.66 12.21
C GLY A 312 3.58 -13.70 12.92
N ASN A 313 3.98 -14.96 12.86
CA ASN A 313 3.30 -16.07 13.49
C ASN A 313 3.91 -16.35 14.87
N MET A 314 3.49 -15.54 15.83
CA MET A 314 3.99 -15.64 17.20
C MET A 314 3.67 -16.99 17.82
N LYS A 315 4.63 -17.54 18.57
CA LYS A 315 4.47 -18.82 19.31
C LYS A 315 5.00 -18.66 20.72
N VAL A 316 4.34 -19.31 21.66
CA VAL A 316 4.87 -19.45 23.01
C VAL A 316 6.05 -20.42 22.95
N GLU A 317 7.23 -19.95 23.35
CA GLU A 317 8.47 -20.73 23.37
C GLU A 317 8.65 -21.40 24.73
N THR A 318 8.51 -20.62 25.80
CA THR A 318 8.73 -21.12 27.18
C THR A 318 7.83 -20.35 28.13
N VAL A 319 7.44 -21.03 29.20
CA VAL A 319 6.71 -20.44 30.34
C VAL A 319 7.49 -20.63 31.62
N TYR A 320 7.91 -19.53 32.23
CA TYR A 320 8.65 -19.53 33.49
C TYR A 320 7.69 -19.36 34.66
N PRO A 321 7.62 -20.33 35.60
CA PRO A 321 6.84 -20.17 36.82
C PRO A 321 7.56 -19.18 37.76
N LEU A 322 6.84 -18.19 38.27
CA LEU A 322 7.31 -17.21 39.25
C LEU A 322 6.84 -17.57 40.69
N ARG A 323 6.06 -18.63 40.78
CA ARG A 323 5.57 -19.25 42.04
C ARG A 323 5.74 -20.76 41.94
N ARG A 324 5.69 -21.46 43.09
CA ARG A 324 5.72 -22.93 43.10
C ARG A 324 4.50 -23.48 42.36
N GLU A 325 4.69 -24.50 41.54
CA GLU A 325 3.61 -25.05 40.71
C GLU A 325 2.44 -25.58 41.55
N ASP A 326 2.73 -26.18 42.72
CA ASP A 326 1.71 -26.66 43.65
C ASP A 326 0.78 -25.53 44.15
N ASP A 327 1.32 -24.30 44.31
CA ASP A 327 0.55 -23.15 44.78
C ASP A 327 -0.38 -22.58 43.71
N ILE A 328 -0.18 -22.97 42.45
CA ILE A 328 -0.88 -22.46 41.26
C ILE A 328 -1.46 -23.58 40.38
N ALA A 329 -1.77 -24.74 40.93
CA ALA A 329 -2.32 -25.88 40.18
C ALA A 329 -3.63 -25.56 39.42
N TRP A 330 -4.38 -24.57 39.88
CA TRP A 330 -5.60 -24.06 39.25
C TRP A 330 -5.33 -23.13 38.03
N PHE A 331 -4.08 -22.73 37.83
CA PHE A 331 -3.74 -21.66 36.87
C PHE A 331 -4.19 -21.97 35.44
N ASP A 332 -3.92 -23.16 34.95
CA ASP A 332 -4.19 -23.52 33.54
C ASP A 332 -5.72 -23.52 33.24
N ASP A 333 -6.56 -23.91 34.20
CA ASP A 333 -8.00 -23.86 34.07
C ASP A 333 -8.54 -22.42 34.05
N VAL A 334 -7.98 -21.54 34.92
CA VAL A 334 -8.39 -20.12 34.96
C VAL A 334 -7.89 -19.41 33.73
N MET A 335 -6.67 -19.71 33.27
CA MET A 335 -6.10 -19.18 32.03
C MET A 335 -6.92 -19.64 30.80
N GLY A 336 -7.29 -20.93 30.75
CA GLY A 336 -8.16 -21.45 29.69
C GLY A 336 -9.55 -20.76 29.67
N SER A 337 -10.08 -20.46 30.87
CA SER A 337 -11.33 -19.70 30.97
C SER A 337 -11.16 -18.24 30.54
N PHE A 338 -10.06 -17.59 30.93
CA PHE A 338 -9.72 -16.25 30.46
C PHE A 338 -9.69 -16.18 28.93
N LEU A 339 -8.98 -17.12 28.29
CA LEU A 339 -8.83 -17.19 26.84
C LEU A 339 -10.15 -17.48 26.11
N HIS A 340 -11.06 -18.24 26.75
CA HIS A 340 -12.37 -18.50 26.18
C HIS A 340 -13.27 -17.28 26.18
N TYR A 341 -13.24 -16.50 27.26
CA TYR A 341 -14.16 -15.36 27.46
C TYR A 341 -13.58 -14.02 27.00
N THR A 342 -12.30 -13.95 26.59
CA THR A 342 -11.71 -12.72 26.04
C THR A 342 -12.18 -12.49 24.60
N ASP A 343 -12.41 -11.23 24.25
CA ASP A 343 -12.69 -10.77 22.88
C ASP A 343 -11.40 -10.32 22.16
N ASP A 344 -10.27 -10.32 22.87
CA ASP A 344 -8.98 -9.94 22.31
C ASP A 344 -8.50 -10.94 21.26
N ASN A 345 -8.09 -10.43 20.10
CA ASN A 345 -7.72 -11.22 18.92
C ASN A 345 -6.37 -10.81 18.32
N ASN A 346 -5.49 -10.17 19.08
CA ASN A 346 -4.17 -9.81 18.59
C ASN A 346 -3.22 -11.02 18.55
N ALA A 347 -2.11 -10.91 17.80
CA ALA A 347 -1.15 -11.99 17.59
C ALA A 347 -0.60 -12.59 18.89
N THR A 348 -0.43 -11.78 19.95
CA THR A 348 0.00 -12.23 21.28
C THR A 348 -1.02 -13.18 21.91
N PHE A 349 -2.30 -12.80 21.88
CA PHE A 349 -3.39 -13.64 22.38
C PHE A 349 -3.54 -14.92 21.58
N GLN A 350 -3.39 -14.87 20.27
CA GLN A 350 -3.44 -16.07 19.41
C GLN A 350 -2.29 -17.04 19.74
N ALA A 351 -1.09 -16.54 19.99
CA ALA A 351 0.04 -17.36 20.44
C ALA A 351 -0.26 -18.05 21.78
N ILE A 352 -0.84 -17.32 22.72
CA ILE A 352 -1.19 -17.85 24.05
C ILE A 352 -2.33 -18.88 23.94
N LYS A 353 -3.36 -18.62 23.10
CA LYS A 353 -4.44 -19.57 22.80
C LYS A 353 -3.93 -20.85 22.14
N GLY A 354 -2.90 -20.75 21.31
CA GLY A 354 -2.26 -21.93 20.71
C GLY A 354 -1.51 -22.81 21.72
N TYR A 355 -1.10 -22.26 22.86
CA TYR A 355 -0.38 -22.98 23.91
C TYR A 355 -1.31 -23.53 25.01
N TYR A 356 -2.25 -22.70 25.52
CA TYR A 356 -3.21 -23.10 26.54
C TYR A 356 -4.53 -23.52 25.90
N GLN A 357 -5.14 -24.61 26.41
CA GLN A 357 -6.45 -25.06 25.96
C GLN A 357 -7.56 -24.16 26.52
N GLU A 358 -8.43 -23.66 25.65
CA GLU A 358 -9.62 -22.92 26.07
C GLU A 358 -10.60 -23.84 26.83
N CYS A 359 -11.16 -23.33 27.93
CA CYS A 359 -12.19 -24.03 28.68
C CYS A 359 -13.28 -23.08 29.19
N LYS A 360 -14.47 -23.62 29.48
CA LYS A 360 -15.62 -22.87 30.04
C LYS A 360 -15.80 -23.14 31.54
N ARG A 361 -14.70 -23.39 32.28
CA ARG A 361 -14.82 -23.85 33.65
C ARG A 361 -15.26 -22.77 34.64
N TYR A 362 -14.75 -21.55 34.45
CA TYR A 362 -15.04 -20.40 35.30
C TYR A 362 -15.58 -19.23 34.49
N ALA A 363 -16.80 -18.79 34.84
CA ALA A 363 -17.39 -17.61 34.20
C ALA A 363 -16.83 -16.32 34.85
N PRO A 364 -16.44 -15.30 34.08
CA PRO A 364 -15.95 -14.06 34.62
C PRO A 364 -17.10 -13.18 35.13
N VAL A 365 -16.82 -12.44 36.21
CA VAL A 365 -17.72 -11.40 36.75
C VAL A 365 -17.50 -10.06 36.06
N GLN A 366 -16.23 -9.76 35.72
CA GLN A 366 -15.85 -8.51 35.05
C GLN A 366 -14.77 -8.79 34.03
N LYS A 367 -14.82 -8.06 32.91
CA LYS A 367 -13.78 -8.10 31.87
C LYS A 367 -13.26 -6.69 31.63
N ILE A 368 -11.94 -6.56 31.51
CA ILE A 368 -11.25 -5.36 31.07
C ILE A 368 -10.44 -5.76 29.83
N PRO A 369 -10.85 -5.36 28.61
CA PRO A 369 -10.18 -5.73 27.38
C PRO A 369 -8.78 -5.11 27.33
N PHE A 370 -7.92 -5.62 26.45
CA PHE A 370 -6.60 -5.06 26.22
C PHE A 370 -6.69 -3.64 25.66
N SER A 371 -5.79 -2.77 26.11
CA SER A 371 -5.58 -1.45 25.52
C SER A 371 -4.08 -1.23 25.27
N SER A 372 -3.76 -0.67 24.10
CA SER A 372 -2.38 -0.35 23.73
C SER A 372 -1.75 0.72 24.63
N GLN A 373 -2.56 1.60 25.23
CA GLN A 373 -2.14 2.60 26.18
C GLN A 373 -1.85 2.00 27.56
N ARG A 374 -2.74 1.13 28.05
CA ARG A 374 -2.58 0.43 29.33
C ARG A 374 -1.52 -0.67 29.26
N LYS A 375 -1.41 -1.36 28.13
CA LYS A 375 -0.54 -2.52 27.88
C LYS A 375 -0.87 -3.74 28.77
N TRP A 376 -2.11 -3.86 29.22
CA TRP A 376 -2.60 -5.01 29.95
C TRP A 376 -4.10 -5.22 29.71
N SER A 377 -4.57 -6.44 29.96
CA SER A 377 -5.98 -6.84 30.04
C SER A 377 -6.22 -7.61 31.33
N ALA A 378 -7.45 -7.66 31.81
CA ALA A 378 -7.79 -8.34 33.06
C ALA A 378 -9.18 -8.96 33.01
N MET A 379 -9.36 -10.02 33.83
CA MET A 379 -10.62 -10.69 33.99
C MET A 379 -10.80 -11.16 35.42
N THR A 380 -11.93 -10.80 36.05
CA THR A 380 -12.23 -11.12 37.43
C THR A 380 -13.05 -12.40 37.52
N PHE A 381 -12.59 -13.33 38.32
CA PHE A 381 -13.27 -14.59 38.64
C PHE A 381 -13.64 -14.61 40.12
N GLU A 382 -14.87 -14.98 40.45
CA GLU A 382 -15.41 -14.90 41.81
C GLU A 382 -14.57 -15.67 42.83
N GLN A 383 -13.99 -16.83 42.45
CA GLN A 383 -13.26 -17.73 43.34
C GLN A 383 -11.79 -17.38 43.49
N PHE A 384 -11.17 -16.68 42.52
CA PHE A 384 -9.73 -16.50 42.46
C PHE A 384 -9.31 -15.03 42.57
N GLY A 385 -10.19 -14.10 42.26
CA GLY A 385 -9.86 -12.68 42.09
C GLY A 385 -9.61 -12.31 40.61
N THR A 386 -8.81 -11.29 40.36
CA THR A 386 -8.60 -10.76 39.02
C THR A 386 -7.29 -11.25 38.42
N LEU A 387 -7.37 -12.05 37.36
CA LEU A 387 -6.22 -12.43 36.53
C LEU A 387 -5.88 -11.27 35.60
N VAL A 388 -4.60 -10.88 35.53
CA VAL A 388 -4.10 -9.78 34.74
C VAL A 388 -3.00 -10.29 33.80
N LEU A 389 -3.11 -10.01 32.52
CA LEU A 389 -2.10 -10.29 31.51
C LEU A 389 -1.55 -8.97 30.96
N GLY A 390 -0.23 -8.81 30.91
CA GLY A 390 0.31 -7.58 30.34
C GLY A 390 1.83 -7.49 30.32
N ALA A 391 2.30 -6.33 29.88
CA ALA A 391 3.72 -6.04 29.80
C ALA A 391 4.36 -6.04 31.21
N PRO A 392 5.58 -6.58 31.37
CA PRO A 392 6.26 -6.70 32.66
C PRO A 392 6.34 -5.38 33.43
N GLU A 393 6.67 -4.29 32.75
CA GLU A 393 6.82 -2.95 33.32
C GLU A 393 5.51 -2.37 33.89
N ARG A 394 4.36 -2.96 33.54
CA ARG A 394 3.04 -2.56 34.06
C ARG A 394 2.58 -3.39 35.24
N LEU A 395 2.96 -4.67 35.26
CA LEU A 395 2.48 -5.61 36.27
C LEU A 395 3.39 -5.66 37.49
N THR A 396 4.69 -5.41 37.36
CA THR A 396 5.62 -5.46 38.50
C THR A 396 6.65 -4.34 38.44
N LYS A 397 7.03 -3.83 39.61
CA LYS A 397 8.18 -2.94 39.78
C LYS A 397 9.43 -3.70 40.24
N SER A 398 9.29 -4.98 40.59
CA SER A 398 10.39 -5.83 41.04
C SER A 398 11.24 -6.25 39.83
N GLN A 399 12.52 -6.43 40.08
CA GLN A 399 13.43 -6.95 39.09
C GLN A 399 13.05 -8.40 38.75
N LEU A 400 12.94 -8.68 37.45
CA LEU A 400 12.63 -10.03 36.96
C LEU A 400 13.84 -10.96 37.14
N PRO A 401 13.63 -12.27 37.25
CA PRO A 401 14.71 -13.26 37.21
C PRO A 401 15.62 -13.07 36.02
N GLU A 402 16.91 -13.39 36.19
CA GLU A 402 17.94 -13.14 35.15
C GLU A 402 17.63 -13.88 33.85
N GLU A 403 17.08 -15.10 33.94
CA GLU A 403 16.66 -15.90 32.79
C GLU A 403 15.61 -15.14 31.91
N ILE A 404 14.63 -14.53 32.57
CA ILE A 404 13.58 -13.75 31.86
C ILE A 404 14.16 -12.46 31.28
N GLN A 405 15.11 -11.84 31.99
CA GLN A 405 15.80 -10.64 31.43
C GLN A 405 16.62 -10.98 30.19
N GLN A 406 17.28 -12.15 30.17
CA GLN A 406 18.00 -12.65 29.02
C GLN A 406 17.06 -12.88 27.82
N GLU A 407 15.86 -13.41 28.04
CA GLU A 407 14.87 -13.58 26.98
C GLU A 407 14.44 -12.24 26.35
N ILE A 408 14.23 -11.22 27.18
CA ILE A 408 13.95 -9.86 26.70
C ILE A 408 15.12 -9.30 25.88
N GLN A 409 16.37 -9.53 26.34
CA GLN A 409 17.59 -9.10 25.63
C GLN A 409 17.79 -9.87 24.32
N ASN A 410 17.39 -11.14 24.26
CA ASN A 410 17.41 -11.98 23.06
C ASN A 410 16.39 -11.54 21.99
N GLY A 411 15.48 -10.64 22.34
CA GLY A 411 14.48 -10.12 21.44
C GLY A 411 13.11 -10.78 21.55
N ASN A 412 12.92 -11.66 22.52
CA ASN A 412 11.65 -12.33 22.76
C ASN A 412 10.67 -11.41 23.51
N ARG A 413 9.39 -11.54 23.20
CA ARG A 413 8.34 -10.82 23.89
C ARG A 413 7.96 -11.56 25.16
N VAL A 414 8.02 -10.90 26.30
CA VAL A 414 7.61 -11.47 27.59
C VAL A 414 6.29 -10.85 28.03
N ILE A 415 5.32 -11.70 28.33
CA ILE A 415 4.03 -11.33 28.93
C ILE A 415 4.00 -11.89 30.35
N LEU A 416 3.79 -11.02 31.33
CA LEU A 416 3.52 -11.47 32.70
C LEU A 416 2.04 -11.78 32.87
N VAL A 417 1.79 -12.86 33.57
CA VAL A 417 0.47 -13.20 34.11
C VAL A 417 0.53 -13.09 35.60
N GLY A 418 -0.32 -12.28 36.16
CA GLY A 418 -0.41 -12.07 37.61
C GLY A 418 -1.84 -12.09 38.08
N MET A 419 -2.01 -12.13 39.41
CA MET A 419 -3.31 -12.11 40.05
C MET A 419 -3.36 -11.06 41.15
N THR A 420 -4.52 -10.41 41.30
CA THR A 420 -4.76 -9.51 42.42
C THR A 420 -6.15 -9.76 43.00
N LYS A 421 -6.31 -9.45 44.31
CA LYS A 421 -7.59 -9.41 44.99
C LYS A 421 -8.18 -8.01 45.08
N ASP A 422 -7.41 -7.00 44.64
CA ASP A 422 -7.88 -5.63 44.62
C ASP A 422 -8.92 -5.44 43.53
N ASN A 423 -9.84 -4.51 43.76
CA ASN A 423 -10.83 -4.17 42.75
C ASN A 423 -10.17 -3.26 41.70
N ILE A 424 -10.05 -3.74 40.44
CA ILE A 424 -9.39 -3.06 39.35
C ILE A 424 -10.43 -2.44 38.42
N THR A 425 -10.20 -1.21 38.01
CA THR A 425 -10.96 -0.52 36.98
C THR A 425 -10.08 -0.18 35.77
N ALA A 426 -10.71 0.00 34.61
CA ALA A 426 -9.98 0.31 33.37
C ALA A 426 -9.12 1.58 33.47
N ASP A 427 -9.59 2.59 34.19
CA ASP A 427 -8.95 3.89 34.34
C ASP A 427 -8.14 4.05 35.65
N GLY A 428 -8.19 3.03 36.51
CA GLY A 428 -7.52 3.05 37.81
C GLY A 428 -6.09 2.51 37.76
N PRO A 429 -5.29 2.78 38.82
CA PRO A 429 -3.96 2.21 38.94
C PRO A 429 -4.04 0.69 39.15
N LEU A 430 -3.15 -0.04 38.51
CA LEU A 430 -2.99 -1.48 38.73
C LEU A 430 -2.21 -1.71 40.05
N THR A 431 -2.88 -2.24 41.06
CA THR A 431 -2.29 -2.45 42.40
C THR A 431 -2.40 -3.91 42.84
N GLY A 432 -1.53 -4.31 43.77
CA GLY A 432 -1.60 -5.61 44.42
C GLY A 432 -1.37 -6.82 43.50
N VAL A 433 -0.85 -6.62 42.29
CA VAL A 433 -0.62 -7.74 41.35
C VAL A 433 0.56 -8.59 41.83
N VAL A 434 0.28 -9.85 42.02
CA VAL A 434 1.28 -10.88 42.33
C VAL A 434 1.59 -11.65 41.05
N PRO A 435 2.80 -11.54 40.49
CA PRO A 435 3.19 -12.30 39.31
C PRO A 435 3.16 -13.81 39.55
N LEU A 436 2.59 -14.57 38.63
CA LEU A 436 2.42 -16.02 38.71
C LEU A 436 3.32 -16.76 37.70
N LYS A 437 3.23 -16.36 36.45
CA LYS A 437 4.01 -16.93 35.34
C LYS A 437 4.49 -15.83 34.40
N ALA A 438 5.62 -16.09 33.75
CA ALA A 438 6.10 -15.28 32.62
C ALA A 438 6.03 -16.12 31.33
N ILE A 439 5.28 -15.68 30.36
CA ILE A 439 5.11 -16.33 29.07
C ILE A 439 6.07 -15.68 28.09
N VAL A 440 7.02 -16.45 27.58
CA VAL A 440 7.96 -16.00 26.53
C VAL A 440 7.40 -16.35 25.17
N ILE A 441 7.23 -15.33 24.35
CA ILE A 441 6.67 -15.44 23.00
C ILE A 441 7.76 -15.03 22.01
N THR A 442 8.03 -15.90 21.06
CA THR A 442 8.98 -15.68 19.98
C THR A 442 8.25 -15.42 18.67
N ASP A 443 8.85 -14.61 17.83
CA ASP A 443 8.44 -14.39 16.45
C ASP A 443 9.62 -14.84 15.55
N PRO A 444 9.53 -16.05 14.93
CA PRO A 444 10.63 -16.62 14.19
C PRO A 444 11.11 -15.72 13.04
N ILE A 445 12.43 -15.60 12.91
CA ILE A 445 13.03 -14.92 11.75
C ILE A 445 12.86 -15.82 10.53
N ARG A 446 12.44 -15.25 9.40
CA ARG A 446 12.30 -15.99 8.15
C ARG A 446 13.64 -16.56 7.69
N GLU A 447 13.64 -17.81 7.26
CA GLU A 447 14.87 -18.51 6.82
C GLU A 447 15.63 -17.77 5.72
N ASN A 448 14.91 -17.11 4.81
CA ASN A 448 15.47 -16.41 3.66
C ASN A 448 15.87 -14.95 3.95
N ALA A 449 15.74 -14.46 5.18
CA ALA A 449 16.00 -13.05 5.52
C ALA A 449 17.42 -12.63 5.16
N LYS A 450 18.44 -13.44 5.55
CA LYS A 450 19.85 -13.16 5.26
C LYS A 450 20.12 -13.07 3.75
N ALA A 451 19.66 -14.05 2.99
CA ALA A 451 19.87 -14.07 1.53
C ALA A 451 19.22 -12.85 0.85
N THR A 452 18.07 -12.41 1.37
CA THR A 452 17.36 -11.23 0.88
C THR A 452 18.14 -9.95 1.21
N PHE A 453 18.68 -9.81 2.41
CA PHE A 453 19.50 -8.66 2.79
C PHE A 453 20.79 -8.58 1.97
N ASP A 454 21.48 -9.72 1.78
CA ASP A 454 22.67 -9.81 0.93
C ASP A 454 22.38 -9.42 -0.53
N TYR A 455 21.20 -9.76 -1.03
CA TYR A 455 20.76 -9.34 -2.36
C TYR A 455 20.62 -7.81 -2.44
N PHE A 456 19.88 -7.18 -1.53
CA PHE A 456 19.67 -5.73 -1.55
C PHE A 456 20.98 -4.97 -1.41
N LYS A 457 21.88 -5.44 -0.55
CA LYS A 457 23.22 -4.86 -0.42
C LYS A 457 23.99 -4.89 -1.75
N ARG A 458 24.00 -6.04 -2.46
CA ARG A 458 24.65 -6.16 -3.78
C ARG A 458 24.04 -5.24 -4.83
N GLU A 459 22.74 -5.02 -4.73
CA GLU A 459 21.99 -4.13 -5.63
C GLU A 459 22.12 -2.64 -5.25
N GLY A 460 22.89 -2.29 -4.21
CA GLY A 460 23.10 -0.93 -3.75
C GLY A 460 21.90 -0.31 -3.04
N VAL A 461 21.01 -1.13 -2.49
CA VAL A 461 19.86 -0.68 -1.72
C VAL A 461 20.16 -0.77 -0.24
N ALA A 462 20.14 0.37 0.45
CA ALA A 462 20.33 0.44 1.90
C ALA A 462 19.06 -0.03 2.62
N ILE A 463 19.24 -0.90 3.63
CA ILE A 463 18.12 -1.39 4.45
C ILE A 463 18.08 -0.61 5.76
N LYS A 464 16.87 -0.18 6.14
CA LYS A 464 16.58 0.43 7.43
C LYS A 464 15.42 -0.30 8.10
N VAL A 465 15.62 -0.75 9.34
CA VAL A 465 14.59 -1.45 10.12
C VAL A 465 13.92 -0.47 11.07
N ILE A 466 12.60 -0.36 10.98
CA ILE A 466 11.81 0.63 11.72
C ILE A 466 10.71 -0.12 12.49
N SER A 467 10.74 -0.08 13.83
CA SER A 467 9.78 -0.81 14.66
C SER A 467 9.33 -0.01 15.89
N GLY A 468 8.12 -0.27 16.36
CA GLY A 468 7.61 0.24 17.64
C GLY A 468 8.21 -0.46 18.87
N ASP A 469 8.92 -1.56 18.67
CA ASP A 469 9.52 -2.36 19.76
C ASP A 469 10.78 -1.73 20.34
N ASN A 470 11.28 -2.31 21.43
CA ASN A 470 12.52 -1.87 22.08
C ASN A 470 13.70 -1.90 21.09
N PRO A 471 14.51 -0.83 20.98
CA PRO A 471 15.57 -0.71 19.98
C PRO A 471 16.64 -1.81 20.07
N ALA A 472 17.01 -2.26 21.27
CA ALA A 472 17.97 -3.34 21.45
C ALA A 472 17.42 -4.68 20.92
N THR A 473 16.13 -4.95 21.16
CA THR A 473 15.42 -6.12 20.63
C THR A 473 15.40 -6.10 19.09
N VAL A 474 15.04 -4.95 18.50
CA VAL A 474 14.99 -4.79 17.03
C VAL A 474 16.39 -4.99 16.43
N ALA A 475 17.43 -4.42 17.06
CA ALA A 475 18.81 -4.56 16.63
C ALA A 475 19.29 -6.01 16.70
N ALA A 476 18.97 -6.74 17.78
CA ALA A 476 19.31 -8.16 17.94
C ALA A 476 18.67 -9.02 16.82
N ILE A 477 17.40 -8.79 16.52
CA ILE A 477 16.68 -9.49 15.43
C ILE A 477 17.26 -9.13 14.07
N ALA A 478 17.50 -7.86 13.79
CA ALA A 478 18.10 -7.40 12.54
C ALA A 478 19.49 -7.99 12.32
N LYS A 479 20.31 -8.09 13.39
CA LYS A 479 21.63 -8.72 13.37
C LYS A 479 21.54 -10.22 13.09
N LYS A 480 20.63 -10.93 13.78
CA LYS A 480 20.38 -12.36 13.52
C LYS A 480 19.90 -12.62 12.10
N ALA A 481 19.10 -11.71 11.53
CA ALA A 481 18.65 -11.73 10.13
C ALA A 481 19.77 -11.37 9.13
N GLY A 482 20.96 -10.94 9.58
CA GLY A 482 22.12 -10.66 8.75
C GLY A 482 22.25 -9.20 8.31
N LEU A 483 21.56 -8.25 8.93
CA LEU A 483 21.74 -6.83 8.63
C LEU A 483 23.08 -6.35 9.16
N GLU A 484 23.95 -5.88 8.27
CA GLU A 484 25.20 -5.23 8.65
C GLU A 484 24.93 -3.85 9.26
N GLY A 485 25.65 -3.49 10.32
CA GLY A 485 25.47 -2.23 11.03
C GLY A 485 24.20 -2.22 11.91
N ALA A 486 23.62 -3.39 12.22
CA ALA A 486 22.47 -3.50 13.12
C ALA A 486 22.77 -3.01 14.54
N GLU A 487 24.05 -3.02 14.95
CA GLU A 487 24.52 -2.43 16.20
C GLU A 487 24.37 -0.89 16.24
N ASN A 488 24.19 -0.26 15.08
CA ASN A 488 24.00 1.17 14.96
C ASN A 488 22.50 1.49 15.03
N TYR A 489 21.95 1.43 16.24
CA TYR A 489 20.52 1.63 16.50
C TYR A 489 20.26 2.85 17.36
N ILE A 490 19.01 3.32 17.33
CA ILE A 490 18.56 4.46 18.12
C ILE A 490 17.18 4.23 18.74
N ASP A 491 16.98 4.79 19.94
CA ASP A 491 15.69 4.88 20.60
C ASP A 491 14.98 6.18 20.19
N MET A 492 13.93 6.04 19.40
CA MET A 492 13.19 7.20 18.86
C MET A 492 12.36 7.94 19.91
N SER A 493 12.13 7.34 21.09
CA SER A 493 11.48 8.05 22.21
C SER A 493 12.35 9.17 22.80
N THR A 494 13.67 9.14 22.54
CA THR A 494 14.62 10.18 23.00
C THR A 494 14.72 11.37 22.06
N ILE A 495 14.21 11.25 20.83
CA ILE A 495 14.23 12.31 19.81
C ILE A 495 13.10 13.30 20.08
N GLN A 496 13.46 14.56 20.27
CA GLN A 496 12.52 15.63 20.60
C GLN A 496 12.30 16.61 19.44
N THR A 497 13.28 16.75 18.55
CA THR A 497 13.23 17.72 17.47
C THR A 497 13.24 17.08 16.08
N LYS A 498 12.69 17.78 15.09
CA LYS A 498 12.67 17.33 13.70
C LYS A 498 14.07 17.28 13.10
N GLU A 499 14.97 18.17 13.52
CA GLU A 499 16.37 18.22 13.08
C GLU A 499 17.16 17.00 13.59
N GLU A 500 16.93 16.58 14.83
CA GLU A 500 17.51 15.35 15.38
C GLU A 500 17.03 14.10 14.60
N LEU A 501 15.73 14.04 14.28
CA LEU A 501 15.15 12.96 13.51
C LEU A 501 15.78 12.88 12.12
N VAL A 502 15.94 14.00 11.42
CA VAL A 502 16.57 14.06 10.09
C VAL A 502 18.02 13.57 10.14
N LYS A 503 18.79 13.95 11.17
CA LYS A 503 20.15 13.44 11.39
C LYS A 503 20.15 11.95 11.67
N ALA A 504 19.21 11.48 12.51
CA ALA A 504 19.07 10.07 12.86
C ALA A 504 18.74 9.20 11.62
N ALA A 505 17.83 9.66 10.76
CA ALA A 505 17.42 8.94 9.55
C ALA A 505 18.60 8.52 8.66
N ASN A 506 19.63 9.38 8.54
CA ASN A 506 20.82 9.09 7.73
C ASN A 506 21.86 8.26 8.47
N ARG A 507 21.99 8.44 9.80
CA ARG A 507 23.06 7.87 10.60
C ARG A 507 22.80 6.42 11.00
N TYR A 508 21.57 6.08 11.36
CA TYR A 508 21.22 4.79 11.95
C TYR A 508 20.57 3.84 10.94
N SER A 509 20.77 2.54 11.13
CA SER A 509 20.15 1.48 10.33
C SER A 509 18.94 0.85 11.02
N VAL A 510 18.84 0.96 12.36
CA VAL A 510 17.78 0.38 13.16
C VAL A 510 17.17 1.44 14.07
N PHE A 511 15.83 1.52 14.03
CA PHE A 511 15.04 2.48 14.79
C PHE A 511 14.02 1.73 15.65
N GLY A 512 14.10 1.92 16.97
CA GLY A 512 13.17 1.31 17.92
C GLY A 512 12.28 2.34 18.61
N ARG A 513 11.16 1.91 19.20
CA ARG A 513 10.12 2.74 19.84
C ARG A 513 9.61 3.86 18.92
N VAL A 514 9.45 3.55 17.65
CA VAL A 514 9.03 4.50 16.63
C VAL A 514 7.51 4.62 16.64
N SER A 515 6.98 5.83 16.84
CA SER A 515 5.56 6.09 16.68
C SER A 515 5.15 6.11 15.19
N PRO A 516 3.87 5.92 14.85
CA PRO A 516 3.39 6.01 13.47
C PRO A 516 3.77 7.32 12.78
N GLN A 517 3.67 8.45 13.50
CA GLN A 517 4.06 9.76 12.99
C GLN A 517 5.56 9.85 12.73
N GLN A 518 6.39 9.30 13.63
CA GLN A 518 7.84 9.26 13.43
C GLN A 518 8.23 8.35 12.26
N LYS A 519 7.52 7.22 12.02
CA LYS A 519 7.72 6.38 10.83
C LYS A 519 7.56 7.21 9.54
N LYS A 520 6.49 8.00 9.44
CA LYS A 520 6.26 8.92 8.33
C LYS A 520 7.40 9.93 8.19
N MET A 521 7.76 10.60 9.30
CA MET A 521 8.81 11.63 9.28
C MET A 521 10.19 11.08 8.90
N LEU A 522 10.51 9.83 9.24
CA LEU A 522 11.74 9.14 8.81
C LEU A 522 11.77 8.96 7.29
N VAL A 523 10.65 8.53 6.70
CA VAL A 523 10.52 8.40 5.24
C VAL A 523 10.68 9.78 4.57
N GLU A 524 9.97 10.80 5.05
CA GLU A 524 10.11 12.18 4.55
C GLU A 524 11.55 12.70 4.64
N ALA A 525 12.25 12.39 5.75
CA ALA A 525 13.64 12.82 5.94
C ALA A 525 14.57 12.19 4.90
N LEU A 526 14.43 10.90 4.64
CA LEU A 526 15.21 10.20 3.63
C LEU A 526 14.95 10.74 2.22
N GLN A 527 13.68 10.98 1.87
CA GLN A 527 13.29 11.58 0.59
C GLN A 527 13.87 12.99 0.39
N LYS A 528 13.88 13.82 1.45
CA LYS A 528 14.49 15.18 1.41
C LYS A 528 16.00 15.16 1.18
N HIS A 529 16.67 14.06 1.52
CA HIS A 529 18.09 13.84 1.20
C HIS A 529 18.32 13.27 -0.20
N GLY A 530 17.26 13.14 -1.00
CA GLY A 530 17.34 12.70 -2.40
C GLY A 530 17.21 11.19 -2.59
N HIS A 531 16.90 10.43 -1.53
CA HIS A 531 16.69 9.00 -1.63
C HIS A 531 15.31 8.67 -2.21
N LYS A 532 15.24 7.55 -2.95
CA LYS A 532 13.99 6.91 -3.36
C LYS A 532 13.67 5.79 -2.37
N VAL A 533 12.65 6.01 -1.57
CA VAL A 533 12.33 5.18 -0.41
C VAL A 533 11.21 4.20 -0.72
N ALA A 534 11.48 2.90 -0.54
CA ALA A 534 10.43 1.91 -0.41
C ALA A 534 10.13 1.65 1.08
N MET A 535 8.87 1.45 1.41
CA MET A 535 8.43 1.09 2.77
C MET A 535 7.60 -0.19 2.73
N THR A 536 7.93 -1.16 3.59
CA THR A 536 7.08 -2.33 3.83
C THR A 536 6.38 -2.17 5.17
N GLY A 537 5.15 -2.66 5.24
CA GLY A 537 4.38 -2.68 6.48
C GLY A 537 3.22 -3.65 6.39
N ASP A 538 2.80 -4.18 7.54
CA ASP A 538 1.67 -5.10 7.69
C ASP A 538 0.57 -4.56 8.61
N GLY A 539 0.90 -3.55 9.42
CA GLY A 539 0.03 -3.01 10.45
C GLY A 539 -0.62 -1.66 10.12
N VAL A 540 -1.63 -1.31 10.92
CA VAL A 540 -2.28 0.00 10.87
C VAL A 540 -1.28 1.13 11.21
N ASN A 541 -0.28 0.83 12.03
CA ASN A 541 0.77 1.77 12.44
C ASN A 541 1.71 2.20 11.30
N ASP A 542 1.72 1.47 10.19
CA ASP A 542 2.59 1.74 9.03
C ASP A 542 1.92 2.61 7.97
N ILE A 543 0.61 2.80 8.04
CA ILE A 543 -0.19 3.43 6.99
C ILE A 543 0.34 4.81 6.60
N LEU A 544 0.69 5.65 7.57
CA LEU A 544 1.22 6.99 7.31
C LEU A 544 2.55 6.94 6.56
N ALA A 545 3.42 6.01 6.92
CA ALA A 545 4.72 5.80 6.27
C ALA A 545 4.57 5.17 4.87
N LEU A 546 3.66 4.19 4.73
CA LEU A 546 3.32 3.56 3.44
C LEU A 546 2.80 4.60 2.43
N ARG A 547 1.93 5.51 2.86
CA ARG A 547 1.41 6.59 1.99
C ARG A 547 2.46 7.62 1.61
N GLU A 548 3.44 7.87 2.48
CA GLU A 548 4.50 8.86 2.23
C GLU A 548 5.60 8.29 1.32
N ALA A 549 5.90 7.00 1.42
CA ALA A 549 6.95 6.35 0.64
C ALA A 549 6.76 6.50 -0.88
N ASP A 550 7.88 6.51 -1.62
CA ASP A 550 7.84 6.51 -3.09
C ASP A 550 7.27 5.19 -3.62
N CYS A 551 7.58 4.08 -2.95
CA CYS A 551 7.02 2.76 -3.25
C CYS A 551 6.56 2.09 -1.94
N SER A 552 5.27 1.77 -1.83
CA SER A 552 4.69 1.11 -0.67
C SER A 552 4.37 -0.36 -0.96
N ILE A 553 4.70 -1.22 -0.01
CA ILE A 553 4.59 -2.67 -0.15
C ILE A 553 3.92 -3.25 1.09
N ALA A 554 2.76 -3.87 0.92
CA ALA A 554 2.06 -4.58 1.99
C ALA A 554 2.23 -6.09 1.88
N ILE A 555 2.00 -6.76 3.01
CA ILE A 555 1.97 -8.21 3.13
C ILE A 555 0.51 -8.66 3.22
N ALA A 556 0.13 -9.75 2.53
CA ALA A 556 -1.27 -10.16 2.42
C ALA A 556 -1.91 -10.54 3.76
N GLU A 557 -1.14 -11.11 4.69
CA GLU A 557 -1.61 -11.47 6.04
C GLU A 557 -1.71 -10.26 6.98
N GLY A 558 -1.20 -9.09 6.56
CA GLY A 558 -1.33 -7.84 7.30
C GLY A 558 -2.75 -7.26 7.30
N SER A 559 -2.90 -6.07 7.88
CA SER A 559 -4.19 -5.38 7.96
C SER A 559 -4.73 -5.04 6.56
N ASP A 560 -6.05 -5.10 6.40
CA ASP A 560 -6.74 -4.66 5.18
C ASP A 560 -6.35 -3.23 4.80
N ALA A 561 -6.17 -2.41 5.80
CA ALA A 561 -5.74 -1.04 5.71
C ALA A 561 -4.38 -0.85 5.03
N ALA A 562 -3.36 -1.59 5.47
CA ALA A 562 -2.03 -1.56 4.86
C ALA A 562 -2.10 -2.02 3.40
N ARG A 563 -2.90 -3.06 3.11
CA ARG A 563 -3.10 -3.54 1.74
C ARG A 563 -3.73 -2.50 0.83
N GLN A 564 -4.76 -1.79 1.30
CA GLN A 564 -5.49 -0.80 0.48
C GLN A 564 -4.67 0.44 0.13
N VAL A 565 -3.78 0.87 1.02
CA VAL A 565 -2.96 2.07 0.78
C VAL A 565 -1.66 1.77 0.03
N SER A 566 -1.29 0.48 -0.09
CA SER A 566 -0.02 0.08 -0.69
C SER A 566 -0.13 -0.08 -2.20
N GLN A 567 0.96 0.25 -2.90
CA GLN A 567 1.07 0.11 -4.36
C GLN A 567 1.33 -1.32 -4.79
N LEU A 568 1.99 -2.10 -3.93
CA LEU A 568 2.32 -3.51 -4.13
C LEU A 568 1.82 -4.33 -2.94
N VAL A 569 1.31 -5.55 -3.20
CA VAL A 569 0.92 -6.49 -2.14
C VAL A 569 1.56 -7.86 -2.42
N LEU A 570 2.30 -8.38 -1.44
CA LEU A 570 2.89 -9.71 -1.49
C LEU A 570 1.83 -10.73 -1.04
N LEU A 571 1.25 -11.47 -1.99
CA LEU A 571 0.14 -12.41 -1.72
C LEU A 571 0.58 -13.71 -1.04
N ASP A 572 1.87 -14.04 -1.07
CA ASP A 572 2.46 -15.19 -0.38
C ASP A 572 3.01 -14.83 1.00
N SER A 573 2.82 -13.59 1.43
CA SER A 573 3.33 -13.04 2.70
C SER A 573 4.84 -13.27 2.89
N ASP A 574 5.58 -13.55 1.81
CA ASP A 574 7.01 -13.82 1.83
C ASP A 574 7.81 -12.64 1.30
N PHE A 575 8.45 -11.95 2.19
CA PHE A 575 9.36 -10.83 1.90
C PHE A 575 10.56 -11.27 1.00
N SER A 576 10.91 -12.55 0.94
CA SER A 576 11.92 -13.08 0.00
C SER A 576 11.52 -12.94 -1.48
N SER A 577 10.27 -12.59 -1.75
CA SER A 577 9.80 -12.24 -3.09
C SER A 577 10.29 -10.85 -3.55
N LEU A 578 10.64 -9.92 -2.63
CA LEU A 578 11.08 -8.56 -2.96
C LEU A 578 12.29 -8.48 -3.90
N PRO A 579 13.34 -9.31 -3.77
CA PRO A 579 14.43 -9.37 -4.74
C PRO A 579 13.95 -9.57 -6.19
N LYS A 580 12.97 -10.45 -6.39
CA LYS A 580 12.41 -10.74 -7.71
C LYS A 580 11.56 -9.57 -8.23
N VAL A 581 10.90 -8.85 -7.31
CA VAL A 581 10.09 -7.67 -7.64
C VAL A 581 10.99 -6.52 -8.08
N LEU A 582 12.07 -6.24 -7.34
CA LEU A 582 13.08 -5.22 -7.70
C LEU A 582 13.74 -5.55 -9.05
N ALA A 583 14.17 -6.81 -9.24
CA ALA A 583 14.78 -7.26 -10.49
C ALA A 583 13.84 -7.08 -11.69
N GLU A 584 12.54 -7.35 -11.53
CA GLU A 584 11.55 -7.14 -12.59
C GLU A 584 11.34 -5.66 -12.90
N GLY A 585 11.24 -4.80 -11.87
CA GLY A 585 11.16 -3.35 -12.04
C GLY A 585 12.36 -2.81 -12.83
N ARG A 586 13.58 -3.14 -12.40
CA ARG A 586 14.83 -2.74 -13.09
C ARG A 586 14.90 -3.27 -14.53
N ARG A 587 14.45 -4.51 -14.76
CA ARG A 587 14.39 -5.07 -16.11
C ARG A 587 13.43 -4.31 -17.01
N VAL A 588 12.25 -3.95 -16.52
CA VAL A 588 11.26 -3.18 -17.28
C VAL A 588 11.83 -1.81 -17.64
N VAL A 589 12.38 -1.08 -16.66
CA VAL A 589 12.98 0.24 -16.87
C VAL A 589 14.15 0.18 -17.87
N ASN A 590 15.06 -0.80 -17.72
CA ASN A 590 16.19 -0.98 -18.65
C ASN A 590 15.72 -1.26 -20.08
N ASN A 591 14.70 -2.10 -20.25
CA ASN A 591 14.14 -2.38 -21.56
C ASN A 591 13.51 -1.13 -22.19
N ILE A 592 12.71 -0.38 -21.41
CA ILE A 592 12.12 0.88 -21.87
C ILE A 592 13.21 1.87 -22.28
N THR A 593 14.23 2.07 -21.46
CA THR A 593 15.32 3.02 -21.72
C THR A 593 16.11 2.64 -22.97
N ARG A 594 16.45 1.35 -23.16
CA ARG A 594 17.16 0.87 -24.36
C ARG A 594 16.36 1.10 -25.63
N VAL A 595 15.09 0.74 -25.64
CA VAL A 595 14.25 0.91 -26.84
C VAL A 595 13.94 2.39 -27.06
N ALA A 596 13.71 3.19 -26.03
CA ALA A 596 13.58 4.64 -26.13
C ALA A 596 14.82 5.27 -26.79
N GLY A 597 16.02 4.79 -26.44
CA GLY A 597 17.26 5.22 -27.08
C GLY A 597 17.26 5.04 -28.60
N VAL A 598 16.77 3.91 -29.10
CA VAL A 598 16.64 3.66 -30.55
C VAL A 598 15.70 4.67 -31.23
N PHE A 599 14.56 4.98 -30.59
CA PHE A 599 13.63 5.99 -31.11
C PHE A 599 14.25 7.39 -31.12
N PHE A 600 15.01 7.74 -30.08
CA PHE A 600 15.70 9.05 -30.04
C PHE A 600 16.81 9.16 -31.08
N VAL A 601 17.60 8.10 -31.30
CA VAL A 601 18.61 8.07 -32.37
C VAL A 601 17.96 8.36 -33.72
N LYS A 602 16.83 7.70 -34.03
CA LYS A 602 16.07 7.97 -35.26
C LYS A 602 15.64 9.44 -35.35
N THR A 603 15.07 10.00 -34.30
CA THR A 603 14.59 11.38 -34.26
C THR A 603 15.73 12.38 -34.46
N ILE A 604 16.83 12.24 -33.70
CA ILE A 604 18.01 13.10 -33.78
C ILE A 604 18.63 13.02 -35.18
N TYR A 605 18.81 11.80 -35.70
CA TYR A 605 19.33 11.57 -37.03
C TYR A 605 18.48 12.29 -38.11
N SER A 606 17.15 12.16 -38.05
CA SER A 606 16.26 12.80 -39.01
C SER A 606 16.30 14.33 -38.94
N VAL A 607 16.41 14.91 -37.72
CA VAL A 607 16.59 16.34 -37.51
C VAL A 607 17.91 16.82 -38.12
N LEU A 608 19.03 16.16 -37.82
CA LEU A 608 20.35 16.52 -38.34
C LEU A 608 20.40 16.40 -39.87
N LEU A 609 19.85 15.31 -40.40
CA LEU A 609 19.77 15.11 -41.85
C LEU A 609 18.94 16.19 -42.55
N SER A 610 17.82 16.58 -41.95
CA SER A 610 17.00 17.68 -42.50
C SER A 610 17.75 19.00 -42.50
N ILE A 611 18.50 19.32 -41.45
CA ILE A 611 19.34 20.52 -41.41
C ILE A 611 20.43 20.44 -42.48
N ILE A 612 21.11 19.30 -42.66
CA ILE A 612 22.10 19.10 -43.70
C ILE A 612 21.47 19.29 -45.10
N CYS A 613 20.30 18.72 -45.34
CA CYS A 613 19.58 18.86 -46.59
C CYS A 613 19.24 20.34 -46.93
N ILE A 614 18.79 21.11 -45.92
CA ILE A 614 18.56 22.55 -46.05
C ILE A 614 19.86 23.27 -46.41
N CYS A 615 20.96 23.02 -45.68
CA CYS A 615 22.23 23.70 -45.90
C CYS A 615 22.89 23.35 -47.25
N THR A 616 22.66 22.14 -47.76
CA THR A 616 23.25 21.66 -49.01
C THR A 616 22.32 21.79 -50.20
N ASN A 617 21.11 22.30 -50.01
CA ASN A 617 20.04 22.39 -51.00
C ASN A 617 19.75 21.04 -51.69
N GLN A 618 19.72 19.96 -50.92
CA GLN A 618 19.46 18.60 -51.38
C GLN A 618 18.13 18.08 -50.85
N PRO A 619 17.40 17.23 -51.62
CA PRO A 619 16.16 16.64 -51.16
C PRO A 619 16.40 15.71 -49.99
N PHE A 620 15.41 15.58 -49.08
CA PHE A 620 15.47 14.58 -48.01
C PHE A 620 15.56 13.17 -48.63
N PRO A 621 16.58 12.36 -48.27
CA PRO A 621 16.93 11.18 -49.05
C PRO A 621 15.99 9.99 -48.87
N PHE A 622 15.06 10.05 -47.93
CA PHE A 622 14.12 8.97 -47.68
C PHE A 622 12.70 9.31 -48.13
N LEU A 623 11.98 8.30 -48.59
CA LEU A 623 10.56 8.39 -48.86
C LEU A 623 9.74 8.20 -47.58
N SER A 624 8.52 8.73 -47.51
CA SER A 624 7.61 8.61 -46.39
C SER A 624 7.37 7.16 -45.94
N ILE A 625 7.42 6.19 -46.88
CA ILE A 625 7.24 4.78 -46.60
C ILE A 625 8.46 4.09 -46.01
N GLN A 626 9.67 4.66 -46.21
CA GLN A 626 10.94 4.09 -45.70
C GLN A 626 11.20 4.47 -44.24
N ILE A 627 10.43 5.40 -43.72
CA ILE A 627 10.53 5.99 -42.38
C ILE A 627 9.45 5.45 -41.44
#